data_19be939e8f4f5738f6f33e3e2b53130d
#
_entry.id   19be939e8f4f5738f6f33e3e2b53130d
#
_cell.length_a   1.000
_cell.length_b   1.000
_cell.length_c   1.000
_cell.angle_alpha   90.00
_cell.angle_beta   90.00
_cell.angle_gamma   90.00
#
_symmetry.space_group_name_H-M   'P 1'
#
loop_
_entity.id
_entity.type
_entity.pdbx_description
1 polymer ?
#
loop_
_entity_poly.entity_id
_entity_poly.type
_entity_poly.pdbx_seq_one_letter_code
_entity_poly.pdbx_strand_id
1 'polypeptide(L)'
;MLKTTDFDYHLPEELIASRPLDDRASSRMMVIHRDTGEIEHRMFADFPSYLKPNDLLVLNDTKVTPARFFSNDDKIELVCTHKLSLLEWEC
;
A
#
# COMPACT_ATOMS: atom_id res chain seq x y z
N MET A 1 -2.30 4.93 26.22
CA MET A 1 -2.83 4.10 25.10
C MET A 1 -3.01 5.01 23.91
N LEU A 2 -2.48 4.65 22.74
CA LEU A 2 -2.66 5.41 21.50
C LEU A 2 -4.13 5.44 21.08
N LYS A 3 -4.60 6.59 20.62
CA LYS A 3 -5.95 6.80 20.09
C LYS A 3 -5.85 7.03 18.58
N THR A 4 -6.92 6.76 17.85
CA THR A 4 -6.98 7.01 16.41
C THR A 4 -6.73 8.49 16.08
N THR A 5 -7.19 9.39 16.95
CA THR A 5 -6.99 10.85 16.83
C THR A 5 -5.54 11.29 16.94
N ASP A 6 -4.65 10.46 17.52
CA ASP A 6 -3.22 10.78 17.61
C ASP A 6 -2.52 10.69 16.24
N PHE A 7 -3.20 10.09 15.24
CA PHE A 7 -2.74 9.94 13.88
C PHE A 7 -3.46 10.88 12.90
N ASP A 8 -4.31 11.77 13.42
CA ASP A 8 -5.03 12.73 12.59
C ASP A 8 -4.11 13.88 12.19
N TYR A 9 -4.06 14.17 10.88
CA TYR A 9 -3.27 15.26 10.34
C TYR A 9 -3.87 15.75 9.02
N HIS A 10 -3.55 16.97 8.63
CA HIS A 10 -3.98 17.51 7.35
C HIS A 10 -3.18 16.87 6.22
N LEU A 11 -3.86 16.10 5.37
CA LEU A 11 -3.29 15.53 4.15
C LEU A 11 -3.89 16.24 2.94
N PRO A 12 -3.13 17.09 2.22
CA PRO A 12 -3.60 17.70 0.98
C PRO A 12 -3.90 16.64 -0.07
N GLU A 13 -5.02 16.79 -0.77
CA GLU A 13 -5.49 15.80 -1.76
C GLU A 13 -4.49 15.59 -2.90
N GLU A 14 -3.80 16.65 -3.31
CA GLU A 14 -2.77 16.61 -4.35
C GLU A 14 -1.54 15.77 -4.00
N LEU A 15 -1.34 15.42 -2.72
CA LEU A 15 -0.26 14.54 -2.27
C LEU A 15 -0.65 13.05 -2.31
N ILE A 16 -1.91 12.75 -2.61
CA ILE A 16 -2.39 11.37 -2.75
C ILE A 16 -2.17 10.93 -4.19
N ALA A 17 -1.29 9.95 -4.40
CA ALA A 17 -1.02 9.42 -5.73
C ALA A 17 -2.24 8.68 -6.29
N SER A 18 -2.68 9.05 -7.49
CA SER A 18 -3.81 8.41 -8.18
C SER A 18 -3.40 7.23 -9.08
N ARG A 19 -2.12 7.11 -9.39
CA ARG A 19 -1.56 6.05 -10.25
C ARG A 19 -0.11 5.75 -9.86
N PRO A 20 0.37 4.52 -10.08
CA PRO A 20 1.78 4.18 -9.87
C PRO A 20 2.66 4.86 -10.92
N LEU A 21 3.97 4.93 -10.63
CA LEU A 21 4.98 5.31 -11.62
C LEU A 21 5.19 4.18 -12.63
N ASP A 22 5.55 4.53 -13.86
CA ASP A 22 5.90 3.55 -14.90
C ASP A 22 7.12 2.71 -14.50
N ASP A 23 8.15 3.36 -13.98
CA ASP A 23 9.26 2.69 -13.29
C ASP A 23 9.00 2.67 -11.79
N ARG A 24 8.65 1.51 -11.26
CA ARG A 24 8.35 1.30 -9.83
C ARG A 24 9.55 1.56 -8.92
N ALA A 25 10.76 1.33 -9.41
CA ALA A 25 12.00 1.54 -8.64
C ALA A 25 12.32 3.02 -8.44
N SER A 26 11.76 3.91 -9.26
CA SER A 26 11.90 5.36 -9.15
C SER A 26 10.97 6.02 -8.12
N SER A 27 10.19 5.23 -7.35
CA SER A 27 9.40 5.75 -6.24
C SER A 27 10.28 6.32 -5.16
N ARG A 28 9.85 7.42 -4.54
CA ARG A 28 10.52 7.98 -3.37
C ARG A 28 10.40 7.05 -2.18
N MET A 29 11.47 6.94 -1.42
CA MET A 29 11.55 6.14 -0.20
C MET A 29 12.00 7.02 0.96
N MET A 30 11.31 6.93 2.08
CA MET A 30 11.72 7.53 3.34
C MET A 30 12.40 6.46 4.20
N VAL A 31 13.60 6.75 4.67
CA VAL A 31 14.34 5.90 5.60
C VAL A 31 14.36 6.57 6.96
N ILE A 32 13.95 5.85 7.99
CA ILE A 32 13.92 6.34 9.38
C ILE A 32 14.87 5.48 10.21
N HIS A 33 15.90 6.10 10.76
CA HIS A 33 16.82 5.46 11.67
C HIS A 33 16.24 5.47 13.08
N ARG A 34 15.85 4.32 13.61
CA ARG A 34 15.11 4.21 14.88
C ARG A 34 15.92 4.65 16.09
N ASP A 35 17.21 4.45 16.06
CA ASP A 35 18.16 4.76 17.14
C ASP A 35 18.46 6.26 17.24
N THR A 36 18.56 6.95 16.11
CA THR A 36 18.89 8.39 16.06
C THR A 36 17.67 9.28 15.81
N GLY A 37 16.58 8.73 15.23
CA GLY A 37 15.44 9.49 14.73
C GLY A 37 15.72 10.23 13.42
N GLU A 38 16.89 10.02 12.81
CA GLU A 38 17.26 10.65 11.56
C GLU A 38 16.38 10.15 10.41
N ILE A 39 15.99 11.08 9.52
CA ILE A 39 15.17 10.80 8.34
C ILE A 39 15.98 11.12 7.09
N GLU A 40 16.07 10.14 6.19
CA GLU A 40 16.65 10.32 4.87
C GLU A 40 15.58 10.19 3.78
N HIS A 41 15.77 10.93 2.69
CA HIS A 41 14.96 10.80 1.49
C HIS A 41 15.79 10.15 0.39
N ARG A 42 15.31 9.02 -0.12
CA ARG A 42 15.98 8.16 -1.10
C ARG A 42 15.01 7.75 -2.22
N MET A 43 15.53 7.03 -3.19
CA MET A 43 14.71 6.31 -4.18
C MET A 43 14.56 4.85 -3.79
N PHE A 44 13.47 4.21 -4.16
CA PHE A 44 13.26 2.79 -3.82
C PHE A 44 14.34 1.88 -4.44
N ALA A 45 14.95 2.30 -5.55
CA ALA A 45 16.11 1.62 -6.14
C ALA A 45 17.29 1.44 -5.17
N ASP A 46 17.39 2.31 -4.16
CA ASP A 46 18.47 2.25 -3.15
C ASP A 46 18.18 1.22 -2.04
N PHE A 47 16.93 0.68 -1.98
CA PHE A 47 16.50 -0.23 -0.92
C PHE A 47 17.46 -1.41 -0.67
N PRO A 48 18.01 -2.08 -1.72
CA PRO A 48 18.93 -3.19 -1.50
C PRO A 48 20.18 -2.82 -0.71
N SER A 49 20.62 -1.55 -0.73
CA SER A 49 21.81 -1.11 0.02
C SER A 49 21.60 -1.06 1.54
N TYR A 50 20.34 -1.09 1.98
CA TYR A 50 19.98 -1.12 3.40
C TYR A 50 19.90 -2.55 3.97
N LEU A 51 19.94 -3.57 3.09
CA LEU A 51 19.88 -4.97 3.49
C LEU A 51 21.29 -5.47 3.82
N LYS A 52 21.39 -6.27 4.87
CA LYS A 52 22.64 -6.91 5.33
C LYS A 52 22.61 -8.41 5.08
N PRO A 53 23.77 -9.06 4.96
CA PRO A 53 23.80 -10.51 4.97
C PRO A 53 23.09 -11.08 6.20
N ASN A 54 22.24 -12.09 5.99
CA ASN A 54 21.39 -12.75 6.99
C ASN A 54 20.10 -11.98 7.36
N ASP A 55 19.79 -10.84 6.74
CA ASP A 55 18.46 -10.27 6.87
C ASP A 55 17.41 -11.16 6.18
N LEU A 56 16.24 -11.25 6.78
CA LEU A 56 15.09 -11.95 6.19
C LEU A 56 14.13 -10.91 5.63
N LEU A 57 13.96 -10.91 4.31
CA LEU A 57 12.99 -10.04 3.64
C LEU A 57 11.69 -10.81 3.38
N VAL A 58 10.62 -10.41 4.05
CA VAL A 58 9.28 -10.98 3.87
C VAL A 58 8.49 -10.12 2.90
N LEU A 59 8.04 -10.73 1.80
CA LEU A 59 7.26 -10.06 0.76
C LEU A 59 5.87 -10.66 0.65
N ASN A 60 4.91 -9.84 0.22
CA ASN A 60 3.59 -10.33 -0.18
C ASN A 60 3.60 -10.59 -1.69
N ASP A 61 3.43 -11.83 -2.10
CA ASP A 61 3.33 -12.26 -3.50
C ASP A 61 1.88 -12.54 -3.93
N THR A 62 0.91 -12.19 -3.09
CA THR A 62 -0.52 -12.38 -3.36
C THR A 62 -0.95 -11.52 -4.53
N LYS A 63 -1.57 -12.15 -5.53
CA LYS A 63 -2.19 -11.44 -6.64
C LYS A 63 -3.51 -10.81 -6.20
N VAL A 64 -3.60 -9.49 -6.24
CA VAL A 64 -4.84 -8.78 -5.99
C VAL A 64 -5.79 -8.99 -7.17
N THR A 65 -7.00 -9.50 -6.89
CA THR A 65 -8.07 -9.63 -7.87
C THR A 65 -9.01 -8.44 -7.75
N PRO A 66 -9.44 -7.79 -8.86
CA PRO A 66 -10.48 -6.78 -8.79
C PRO A 66 -11.75 -7.39 -8.15
N ALA A 67 -12.16 -6.82 -7.03
CA ALA A 67 -13.30 -7.35 -6.24
C ALA A 67 -14.42 -6.33 -6.05
N ARG A 68 -14.24 -5.10 -6.57
CA ARG A 68 -15.22 -4.02 -6.47
C ARG A 68 -15.96 -3.91 -7.80
N PHE A 69 -17.28 -3.99 -7.74
CA PHE A 69 -18.18 -3.90 -8.90
C PHE A 69 -19.26 -2.85 -8.65
N PHE A 70 -19.68 -2.20 -9.72
CA PHE A 70 -20.78 -1.25 -9.69
C PHE A 70 -21.93 -1.77 -10.56
N SER A 71 -23.18 -1.49 -10.15
CA SER A 71 -24.33 -1.74 -11.02
C SER A 71 -24.27 -0.85 -12.26
N ASN A 72 -25.00 -1.22 -13.31
CA ASN A 72 -25.01 -0.48 -14.59
C ASN A 72 -25.50 0.98 -14.44
N ASP A 73 -26.21 1.29 -13.36
CA ASP A 73 -26.71 2.63 -13.04
C ASP A 73 -25.87 3.33 -11.94
N ASP A 74 -24.73 2.74 -11.56
CA ASP A 74 -23.79 3.21 -10.53
C ASP A 74 -24.39 3.45 -9.15
N LYS A 75 -25.60 2.92 -8.88
CA LYS A 75 -26.28 3.11 -7.59
C LYS A 75 -25.92 2.09 -6.54
N ILE A 76 -25.45 0.91 -6.96
CA ILE A 76 -25.10 -0.19 -6.07
C ILE A 76 -23.62 -0.49 -6.26
N GLU A 77 -22.90 -0.47 -5.16
CA GLU A 77 -21.51 -0.92 -5.07
C GLU A 77 -21.46 -2.26 -4.33
N LEU A 78 -20.80 -3.24 -4.95
CA LEU A 78 -20.57 -4.57 -4.41
C LEU A 78 -19.08 -4.80 -4.24
N VAL A 79 -18.67 -5.28 -3.07
CA VAL A 79 -17.30 -5.71 -2.80
C VAL A 79 -17.31 -7.19 -2.46
N CYS A 80 -16.77 -8.02 -3.38
CA CYS A 80 -16.68 -9.45 -3.17
C CYS A 80 -15.56 -9.76 -2.17
N THR A 81 -15.91 -10.41 -1.07
CA THR A 81 -14.99 -10.69 0.04
C THR A 81 -14.51 -12.12 0.06
N HIS A 82 -15.36 -13.06 -0.32
CA HIS A 82 -15.02 -14.48 -0.30
C HIS A 82 -15.64 -15.24 -1.47
N LYS A 83 -14.85 -16.13 -2.10
CA LYS A 83 -15.32 -17.00 -3.18
C LYS A 83 -15.86 -18.30 -2.57
N LEU A 84 -17.15 -18.56 -2.74
CA LEU A 84 -17.82 -19.78 -2.24
C LEU A 84 -17.75 -20.90 -3.27
N SER A 85 -17.93 -20.58 -4.56
CA SER A 85 -17.86 -21.56 -5.65
C SER A 85 -17.37 -20.88 -6.94
N LEU A 86 -17.39 -21.58 -8.08
CA LEU A 86 -17.03 -20.97 -9.36
C LEU A 86 -17.96 -19.83 -9.78
N LEU A 87 -19.22 -19.83 -9.31
CA LEU A 87 -20.27 -18.89 -9.69
C LEU A 87 -20.84 -18.07 -8.52
N GLU A 88 -20.40 -18.37 -7.30
CA GLU A 88 -20.96 -17.73 -6.09
C GLU A 88 -19.86 -17.03 -5.29
N TRP A 89 -20.16 -15.82 -4.88
CA TRP A 89 -19.32 -14.99 -4.04
C TRP A 89 -20.12 -14.38 -2.91
N GLU A 90 -19.48 -14.23 -1.78
CA GLU A 90 -19.96 -13.40 -0.68
C GLU A 90 -19.57 -11.94 -0.95
N CYS A 91 -20.53 -11.03 -0.83
CA CYS A 91 -20.34 -9.59 -1.09
C CYS A 91 -20.88 -8.74 0.04
#